data_49702549fa8f3fb877a543aa7e6dfa42
#
_entry.id   49702549fa8f3fb877a543aa7e6dfa42
#
_cell.length_a   1.000
_cell.length_b   1.000
_cell.length_c   1.000
_cell.angle_alpha   90.00
_cell.angle_beta   90.00
_cell.angle_gamma   90.00
#
_symmetry.space_group_name_H-M   'P 1'
#
loop_
_entity.id
_entity.type
_entity.pdbx_description
1 polymer ?
#
loop_
_entity_poly.entity_id
_entity_poly.type
_entity_poly.pdbx_seq_one_letter_code
_entity_poly.pdbx_strand_id
1 'polypeptide(L)'
;MKKYQVIYDLYKESILSGILKYGDRVDSIRECVKKMNVSKTTVENAYNKLVLDGFISSQEKVGYVVSMNPERILLHQEILDYSSSHKEKSYDYDFRIQSVSFDSFETTIWKRYMKSVLNDKRLMSSYGLAQGEYGLRQALCKYVYQNRNILCFPEQMVIGSNYQSLLYIFCGMLDKSKVIGLSTLVDNQAKQVFLSYGFHVEYLNQNSFVRDIQRLNVDVVYVNTTCFTSDRQSMSERVREELVSLENVLILEDDYNGELVYASKIKTSLCSKSKNVIYFSSFSRLLLPSLRIGYMILNEEYMRKYSASYFGPTTSKIEQVAFTQYIVDGYLQKHLRKLVREYKEKHLYLKQLIDTHIGCSYILAETYMAYWLNLDVDVSRFRDLCESKGVAISISNGRVGLSFASMSKELMLDGVIRLAEIWKEC
;
A
#
# COMPACT_ATOMS: atom_id res chain seq x y z
N MET A 1 31.88 15.80 -15.46
CA MET A 1 31.83 15.87 -13.97
C MET A 1 32.22 17.28 -13.52
N LYS A 2 31.55 17.86 -12.52
CA LYS A 2 31.90 19.23 -12.05
C LYS A 2 33.24 19.17 -11.29
N LYS A 3 34.15 20.13 -11.53
CA LYS A 3 35.52 20.12 -10.97
C LYS A 3 35.56 20.02 -9.42
N TYR A 4 34.60 20.62 -8.71
CA TYR A 4 34.52 20.51 -7.25
C TYR A 4 34.18 19.08 -6.78
N GLN A 5 33.43 18.31 -7.56
CA GLN A 5 33.07 16.93 -7.25
C GLN A 5 34.30 16.01 -7.30
N VAL A 6 35.20 16.24 -8.24
CA VAL A 6 36.46 15.47 -8.32
C VAL A 6 37.33 15.67 -7.06
N ILE A 7 37.40 16.90 -6.56
CA ILE A 7 38.14 17.21 -5.33
C ILE A 7 37.46 16.58 -4.12
N TYR A 8 36.14 16.68 -4.04
CA TYR A 8 35.37 16.07 -2.97
C TYR A 8 35.57 14.56 -2.94
N ASP A 9 35.43 13.88 -4.08
CA ASP A 9 35.57 12.42 -4.16
C ASP A 9 37.00 11.97 -3.81
N LEU A 10 38.03 12.70 -4.25
CA LEU A 10 39.42 12.41 -3.94
C LEU A 10 39.67 12.41 -2.42
N TYR A 11 39.26 13.46 -1.71
CA TYR A 11 39.46 13.54 -0.26
C TYR A 11 38.56 12.53 0.49
N LYS A 12 37.34 12.36 0.05
CA LYS A 12 36.41 11.35 0.59
C LYS A 12 37.02 9.94 0.49
N GLU A 13 37.53 9.54 -0.65
CA GLU A 13 38.17 8.24 -0.86
C GLU A 13 39.44 8.10 -0.03
N SER A 14 40.28 9.16 0.08
CA SER A 14 41.49 9.14 0.89
C SER A 14 41.19 8.96 2.38
N ILE A 15 40.09 9.51 2.87
CA ILE A 15 39.65 9.35 4.24
C ILE A 15 39.05 7.96 4.48
N LEU A 16 38.18 7.51 3.60
CA LEU A 16 37.51 6.20 3.70
C LEU A 16 38.50 5.02 3.56
N SER A 17 39.55 5.19 2.76
CA SER A 17 40.63 4.20 2.61
C SER A 17 41.67 4.24 3.73
N GLY A 18 41.57 5.21 4.64
CA GLY A 18 42.52 5.36 5.75
C GLY A 18 43.88 5.97 5.37
N ILE A 19 44.02 6.48 4.16
CA ILE A 19 45.22 7.25 3.74
C ILE A 19 45.32 8.54 4.56
N LEU A 20 44.16 9.24 4.72
CA LEU A 20 44.04 10.35 5.67
C LEU A 20 43.29 9.87 6.89
N LYS A 21 43.94 9.94 8.06
CA LYS A 21 43.39 9.44 9.34
C LYS A 21 42.71 10.56 10.12
N TYR A 22 41.88 10.16 11.08
CA TYR A 22 41.27 11.09 12.04
C TYR A 22 42.31 11.98 12.68
N GLY A 23 42.08 13.30 12.62
CA GLY A 23 43.00 14.32 13.14
C GLY A 23 44.07 14.79 12.13
N ASP A 24 44.25 14.10 11.00
CA ASP A 24 45.21 14.53 9.99
C ASP A 24 44.77 15.86 9.36
N ARG A 25 45.79 16.68 9.06
CA ARG A 25 45.57 17.97 8.39
C ARG A 25 45.32 17.75 6.90
N VAL A 26 44.29 18.37 6.39
CA VAL A 26 43.97 18.43 4.96
C VAL A 26 44.68 19.62 4.31
N ASP A 27 45.05 19.52 3.04
CA ASP A 27 45.64 20.63 2.30
C ASP A 27 44.84 21.93 2.52
N SER A 28 45.54 23.04 2.75
CA SER A 28 44.86 24.34 2.81
C SER A 28 44.23 24.67 1.47
N ILE A 29 43.20 25.53 1.47
CA ILE A 29 42.57 25.98 0.20
C ILE A 29 43.57 26.44 -0.82
N ARG A 30 44.64 27.18 -0.38
CA ARG A 30 45.66 27.66 -1.28
C ARG A 30 46.56 26.55 -1.84
N GLU A 31 46.90 25.57 -1.05
CA GLU A 31 47.67 24.39 -1.48
C GLU A 31 46.86 23.53 -2.44
N CYS A 32 45.56 23.24 -2.13
CA CYS A 32 44.69 22.50 -3.00
C CYS A 32 44.46 23.21 -4.37
N VAL A 33 44.30 24.54 -4.38
CA VAL A 33 44.19 25.34 -5.60
C VAL A 33 45.45 25.16 -6.49
N LYS A 34 46.65 25.19 -5.89
CA LYS A 34 47.90 24.99 -6.66
C LYS A 34 48.01 23.55 -7.16
N LYS A 35 47.72 22.58 -6.32
CA LYS A 35 47.87 21.12 -6.57
C LYS A 35 46.91 20.64 -7.65
N MET A 36 45.65 21.12 -7.63
CA MET A 36 44.59 20.68 -8.52
C MET A 36 44.39 21.61 -9.73
N ASN A 37 45.08 22.72 -9.79
CA ASN A 37 44.99 23.76 -10.85
C ASN A 37 43.50 24.17 -11.12
N VAL A 38 42.82 24.58 -10.05
CA VAL A 38 41.42 25.02 -10.08
C VAL A 38 41.20 26.34 -9.38
N SER A 39 40.03 26.95 -9.53
CA SER A 39 39.70 28.22 -8.87
C SER A 39 39.51 27.99 -7.35
N LYS A 40 39.77 29.06 -6.56
CA LYS A 40 39.55 29.08 -5.10
C LYS A 40 38.13 28.68 -4.75
N THR A 41 37.12 29.23 -5.44
CA THR A 41 35.69 28.90 -5.24
C THR A 41 35.38 27.42 -5.48
N THR A 42 36.08 26.77 -6.42
CA THR A 42 35.90 25.32 -6.67
C THR A 42 36.35 24.49 -5.47
N VAL A 43 37.48 24.84 -4.85
CA VAL A 43 38.01 24.16 -3.64
C VAL A 43 37.10 24.44 -2.44
N GLU A 44 36.69 25.71 -2.25
CA GLU A 44 35.77 26.10 -1.19
C GLU A 44 34.46 25.31 -1.24
N ASN A 45 33.87 25.15 -2.42
CA ASN A 45 32.65 24.34 -2.60
C ASN A 45 32.87 22.86 -2.26
N ALA A 46 34.02 22.28 -2.63
CA ALA A 46 34.36 20.91 -2.28
C ALA A 46 34.54 20.74 -0.78
N TYR A 47 35.28 21.66 -0.13
CA TYR A 47 35.55 21.62 1.30
C TYR A 47 34.29 21.88 2.13
N ASN A 48 33.46 22.82 1.73
CA ASN A 48 32.16 23.02 2.39
C ASN A 48 31.30 21.75 2.34
N LYS A 49 31.32 21.04 1.22
CA LYS A 49 30.61 19.76 1.10
C LYS A 49 31.24 18.68 2.01
N LEU A 50 32.56 18.57 2.05
CA LEU A 50 33.27 17.65 2.97
C LEU A 50 32.96 17.96 4.44
N VAL A 51 32.83 19.25 4.81
CA VAL A 51 32.45 19.67 6.17
C VAL A 51 30.99 19.32 6.46
N LEU A 52 30.07 19.59 5.53
CA LEU A 52 28.65 19.22 5.67
C LEU A 52 28.46 17.72 5.84
N ASP A 53 29.21 16.93 5.09
CA ASP A 53 29.14 15.46 5.13
C ASP A 53 29.96 14.86 6.32
N GLY A 54 30.64 15.73 7.13
CA GLY A 54 31.34 15.36 8.33
C GLY A 54 32.72 14.70 8.13
N PHE A 55 33.27 14.74 6.91
CA PHE A 55 34.58 14.18 6.61
C PHE A 55 35.72 15.02 7.20
N ILE A 56 35.60 16.34 7.15
CA ILE A 56 36.58 17.29 7.67
C ILE A 56 35.89 18.35 8.53
N SER A 57 36.65 18.98 9.42
CA SER A 57 36.21 20.14 10.20
C SER A 57 37.20 21.29 10.07
N SER A 58 36.72 22.52 10.15
CA SER A 58 37.59 23.71 10.23
C SER A 58 38.01 23.96 11.67
N GLN A 59 39.29 24.06 11.92
CA GLN A 59 39.84 24.41 13.23
C GLN A 59 40.56 25.75 13.14
N GLU A 60 40.29 26.64 14.08
CA GLU A 60 40.93 27.96 14.16
C GLU A 60 42.45 27.83 14.27
N LYS A 61 43.20 28.61 13.46
CA LYS A 61 44.67 28.61 13.35
C LYS A 61 45.33 27.33 12.83
N VAL A 62 44.59 26.24 12.64
CA VAL A 62 45.09 24.94 12.14
C VAL A 62 44.72 24.73 10.68
N GLY A 63 43.48 25.11 10.29
CA GLY A 63 42.91 24.88 8.95
C GLY A 63 41.89 23.75 8.96
N TYR A 64 41.90 22.94 7.94
CA TYR A 64 40.97 21.81 7.82
C TYR A 64 41.65 20.52 8.33
N VAL A 65 40.94 19.77 9.15
CA VAL A 65 41.40 18.47 9.69
C VAL A 65 40.34 17.41 9.46
N VAL A 66 40.76 16.16 9.31
CA VAL A 66 39.88 15.01 9.20
C VAL A 66 39.11 14.84 10.51
N SER A 67 37.80 14.92 10.45
CA SER A 67 36.91 14.79 11.62
C SER A 67 36.09 13.50 11.62
N MET A 68 36.19 12.67 10.57
CA MET A 68 35.49 11.41 10.49
C MET A 68 36.16 10.35 11.32
N ASN A 69 35.47 9.88 12.36
CA ASN A 69 35.95 8.84 13.29
C ASN A 69 35.99 7.46 12.58
N PRO A 70 36.98 6.58 12.84
CA PRO A 70 37.07 5.22 12.32
C PRO A 70 35.78 4.39 12.49
N GLU A 71 35.08 4.51 13.61
CA GLU A 71 33.80 3.85 13.85
C GLU A 71 32.71 4.29 12.87
N ARG A 72 32.69 5.58 12.48
CA ARG A 72 31.76 6.09 11.45
C ARG A 72 32.13 5.64 10.06
N ILE A 73 33.39 5.37 9.76
CA ILE A 73 33.84 4.82 8.50
C ILE A 73 33.29 3.39 8.32
N LEU A 74 33.40 2.56 9.37
CA LEU A 74 32.86 1.19 9.38
C LEU A 74 31.33 1.23 9.21
N LEU A 75 30.62 2.07 9.95
CA LEU A 75 29.17 2.24 9.83
C LEU A 75 28.75 2.70 8.43
N HIS A 76 29.53 3.59 7.81
CA HIS A 76 29.26 4.07 6.45
C HIS A 76 29.42 2.95 5.41
N GLN A 77 30.43 2.09 5.56
CA GLN A 77 30.62 0.91 4.72
C GLN A 77 29.50 -0.11 4.91
N GLU A 78 29.11 -0.42 6.16
CA GLU A 78 27.98 -1.30 6.47
C GLU A 78 26.66 -0.79 5.88
N ILE A 79 26.39 0.53 5.95
CA ILE A 79 25.19 1.14 5.35
C ILE A 79 25.20 0.99 3.82
N LEU A 80 26.35 1.17 3.18
CA LEU A 80 26.47 0.99 1.73
C LEU A 80 26.28 -0.48 1.31
N ASP A 81 26.85 -1.41 2.07
CA ASP A 81 26.69 -2.84 1.83
C ASP A 81 25.24 -3.31 2.07
N TYR A 82 24.59 -2.78 3.12
CA TYR A 82 23.19 -3.04 3.41
C TYR A 82 22.27 -2.55 2.27
N SER A 83 22.54 -1.38 1.70
CA SER A 83 21.75 -0.83 0.58
C SER A 83 21.92 -1.63 -0.71
N SER A 84 23.04 -2.33 -0.89
CA SER A 84 23.31 -3.17 -2.07
C SER A 84 22.68 -4.56 -1.98
N SER A 85 22.36 -5.04 -0.77
CA SER A 85 21.83 -6.38 -0.51
C SER A 85 20.31 -6.51 -0.71
N HIS A 86 19.57 -5.39 -0.80
CA HIS A 86 18.11 -5.37 -0.94
C HIS A 86 17.69 -5.19 -2.41
N LYS A 87 18.15 -6.08 -3.29
CA LYS A 87 17.55 -6.20 -4.63
C LYS A 87 16.25 -6.99 -4.50
N GLU A 88 15.12 -6.37 -4.84
CA GLU A 88 13.87 -7.11 -5.02
C GLU A 88 14.09 -8.24 -6.04
N LYS A 89 13.72 -9.46 -5.67
CA LYS A 89 13.75 -10.59 -6.59
C LYS A 89 12.78 -10.32 -7.75
N SER A 90 13.28 -10.28 -8.97
CA SER A 90 12.45 -10.26 -10.18
C SER A 90 12.14 -11.69 -10.57
N TYR A 91 10.92 -11.92 -11.05
CA TYR A 91 10.46 -13.21 -11.54
C TYR A 91 10.02 -13.08 -13.00
N ASP A 92 10.19 -14.13 -13.78
CA ASP A 92 9.75 -14.15 -15.18
C ASP A 92 8.20 -14.17 -15.24
N TYR A 93 7.57 -14.90 -14.30
CA TYR A 93 6.12 -15.06 -14.19
C TYR A 93 5.68 -14.76 -12.75
N ASP A 94 5.04 -13.60 -12.52
CA ASP A 94 4.59 -13.18 -11.20
C ASP A 94 3.07 -13.34 -11.04
N PHE A 95 2.63 -14.46 -10.47
CA PHE A 95 1.25 -14.76 -10.13
C PHE A 95 0.86 -14.34 -8.71
N ARG A 96 1.67 -13.56 -8.01
CA ARG A 96 1.35 -13.14 -6.63
C ARG A 96 0.14 -12.22 -6.60
N ILE A 97 -0.67 -12.39 -5.56
CA ILE A 97 -1.94 -11.64 -5.40
C ILE A 97 -1.74 -10.14 -5.18
N GLN A 98 -0.57 -9.71 -4.74
CA GLN A 98 -0.29 -8.30 -4.47
C GLN A 98 0.02 -7.46 -5.71
N SER A 99 0.30 -8.09 -6.84
CA SER A 99 0.62 -7.41 -8.09
C SER A 99 -0.64 -6.82 -8.74
N VAL A 100 -0.52 -5.63 -9.33
CA VAL A 100 -1.58 -4.97 -10.12
C VAL A 100 -1.06 -4.60 -11.50
N SER A 101 -1.94 -4.58 -12.50
CA SER A 101 -1.55 -4.17 -13.85
C SER A 101 -1.27 -2.66 -13.88
N PHE A 102 -0.06 -2.30 -14.29
CA PHE A 102 0.31 -0.91 -14.54
C PHE A 102 -0.27 -0.40 -15.87
N ASP A 103 -0.44 -1.28 -16.87
CA ASP A 103 -0.83 -0.92 -18.24
C ASP A 103 -2.28 -0.44 -18.35
N SER A 104 -3.12 -0.76 -17.38
CA SER A 104 -4.50 -0.30 -17.36
C SER A 104 -4.65 1.16 -16.95
N PHE A 105 -3.67 1.75 -16.24
CA PHE A 105 -3.72 3.11 -15.73
C PHE A 105 -3.22 4.15 -16.75
N GLU A 106 -4.05 5.15 -17.04
CA GLU A 106 -3.72 6.21 -18.00
C GLU A 106 -2.76 7.26 -17.40
N THR A 107 -1.47 6.94 -17.34
CA THR A 107 -0.41 7.79 -16.76
C THR A 107 -0.34 9.18 -17.39
N THR A 108 -0.65 9.35 -18.68
CA THR A 108 -0.65 10.64 -19.37
C THR A 108 -1.65 11.62 -18.76
N ILE A 109 -2.85 11.13 -18.47
CA ILE A 109 -3.91 11.92 -17.82
C ILE A 109 -3.50 12.30 -16.41
N TRP A 110 -3.00 11.31 -15.64
CA TRP A 110 -2.51 11.54 -14.29
C TRP A 110 -1.38 12.58 -14.24
N LYS A 111 -0.38 12.46 -15.14
CA LYS A 111 0.70 13.44 -15.26
C LYS A 111 0.19 14.86 -15.53
N ARG A 112 -0.85 15.01 -16.35
CA ARG A 112 -1.46 16.31 -16.64
C ARG A 112 -2.04 16.97 -15.40
N TYR A 113 -2.80 16.21 -14.57
CA TYR A 113 -3.35 16.74 -13.33
C TYR A 113 -2.28 17.03 -12.29
N MET A 114 -1.31 16.14 -12.11
CA MET A 114 -0.18 16.39 -11.22
C MET A 114 0.58 17.66 -11.62
N LYS A 115 0.87 17.85 -12.90
CA LYS A 115 1.53 19.06 -13.41
C LYS A 115 0.71 20.32 -13.15
N SER A 116 -0.62 20.26 -13.31
CA SER A 116 -1.52 21.38 -13.02
C SER A 116 -1.43 21.79 -11.55
N VAL A 117 -1.49 20.83 -10.63
CA VAL A 117 -1.39 21.08 -9.18
C VAL A 117 -0.02 21.64 -8.79
N LEU A 118 1.07 21.08 -9.34
CA LEU A 118 2.45 21.51 -9.06
C LEU A 118 2.72 22.95 -9.55
N ASN A 119 2.01 23.41 -10.57
CA ASN A 119 2.10 24.79 -11.06
C ASN A 119 1.32 25.81 -10.20
N ASP A 120 0.43 25.34 -9.32
CA ASP A 120 -0.32 26.22 -8.41
C ASP A 120 0.48 26.50 -7.14
N LYS A 121 1.15 27.66 -7.10
CA LYS A 121 1.97 28.09 -5.96
C LYS A 121 1.19 28.19 -4.64
N ARG A 122 -0.12 28.51 -4.67
CA ARG A 122 -0.95 28.63 -3.47
C ARG A 122 -1.24 27.25 -2.88
N LEU A 123 -1.55 26.27 -3.74
CA LEU A 123 -1.73 24.88 -3.30
C LEU A 123 -0.44 24.33 -2.69
N MET A 124 0.70 24.58 -3.33
CA MET A 124 1.99 24.07 -2.89
C MET A 124 2.48 24.66 -1.57
N SER A 125 2.06 25.90 -1.22
CA SER A 125 2.50 26.58 0.00
C SER A 125 1.53 26.43 1.17
N SER A 126 0.50 25.60 1.07
CA SER A 126 -0.53 25.44 2.11
C SER A 126 -0.64 23.99 2.59
N TYR A 127 -0.88 23.83 3.90
CA TYR A 127 -1.16 22.51 4.48
C TYR A 127 -2.49 21.96 3.98
N GLY A 128 -2.60 20.60 3.95
CA GLY A 128 -3.85 19.90 3.70
C GLY A 128 -4.83 20.02 4.87
N LEU A 129 -6.10 19.81 4.60
CA LEU A 129 -7.14 19.74 5.63
C LEU A 129 -7.01 18.40 6.39
N ALA A 130 -7.19 18.42 7.71
CA ALA A 130 -7.08 17.21 8.55
C ALA A 130 -7.99 16.07 8.08
N GLN A 131 -9.22 16.40 7.72
CA GLN A 131 -10.23 15.45 7.24
C GLN A 131 -10.02 15.06 5.76
N GLY A 132 -9.09 15.70 5.07
CA GLY A 132 -8.89 15.62 3.62
C GLY A 132 -9.55 16.79 2.87
N GLU A 133 -9.09 17.04 1.65
CA GLU A 133 -9.54 18.17 0.82
C GLU A 133 -11.05 18.10 0.53
N TYR A 134 -11.75 19.22 0.74
CA TYR A 134 -13.21 19.27 0.61
C TYR A 134 -13.70 18.83 -0.78
N GLY A 135 -13.00 19.28 -1.83
CA GLY A 135 -13.34 18.89 -3.20
C GLY A 135 -13.27 17.38 -3.42
N LEU A 136 -12.27 16.69 -2.84
CA LEU A 136 -12.16 15.24 -2.92
C LEU A 136 -13.29 14.56 -2.17
N ARG A 137 -13.59 14.99 -0.95
CA ARG A 137 -14.69 14.45 -0.14
C ARG A 137 -16.03 14.58 -0.86
N GLN A 138 -16.29 15.74 -1.47
CA GLN A 138 -17.51 15.98 -2.26
C GLN A 138 -17.58 15.08 -3.51
N ALA A 139 -16.47 14.92 -4.23
CA ALA A 139 -16.41 14.03 -5.40
C ALA A 139 -16.61 12.56 -5.00
N LEU A 140 -16.04 12.13 -3.88
CA LEU A 140 -16.20 10.78 -3.37
C LEU A 140 -17.61 10.50 -2.85
N CYS A 141 -18.32 11.46 -2.26
CA CYS A 141 -19.74 11.29 -1.90
C CYS A 141 -20.60 10.91 -3.13
N LYS A 142 -20.38 11.59 -4.26
CA LYS A 142 -21.06 11.22 -5.52
C LYS A 142 -20.64 9.84 -6.01
N TYR A 143 -19.35 9.54 -5.94
CA TYR A 143 -18.79 8.26 -6.35
C TYR A 143 -19.39 7.08 -5.56
N VAL A 144 -19.41 7.14 -4.23
CA VAL A 144 -19.93 6.05 -3.39
C VAL A 144 -21.46 5.91 -3.54
N TYR A 145 -22.18 7.00 -3.76
CA TYR A 145 -23.60 6.92 -4.08
C TYR A 145 -23.83 6.13 -5.37
N GLN A 146 -23.09 6.46 -6.43
CA GLN A 146 -23.25 5.83 -7.75
C GLN A 146 -22.84 4.36 -7.79
N ASN A 147 -21.80 3.97 -7.03
CA ASN A 147 -21.19 2.65 -7.13
C ASN A 147 -21.58 1.72 -5.97
N ARG A 148 -21.93 2.27 -4.79
CA ARG A 148 -22.21 1.49 -3.58
C ARG A 148 -23.56 1.80 -2.94
N ASN A 149 -24.32 2.73 -3.52
CA ASN A 149 -25.61 3.21 -3.00
C ASN A 149 -25.52 3.77 -1.57
N ILE A 150 -24.38 4.36 -1.21
CA ILE A 150 -24.16 4.99 0.09
C ILE A 150 -24.46 6.48 -0.02
N LEU A 151 -25.44 6.96 0.75
CA LEU A 151 -25.76 8.38 0.86
C LEU A 151 -25.00 8.97 2.06
N CYS A 152 -24.08 9.89 1.80
CA CYS A 152 -23.30 10.57 2.83
C CYS A 152 -23.01 12.03 2.46
N PHE A 153 -22.61 12.82 3.45
CA PHE A 153 -22.17 14.20 3.29
C PHE A 153 -20.65 14.30 3.39
N PRO A 154 -20.02 15.34 2.79
CA PRO A 154 -18.57 15.54 2.87
C PRO A 154 -18.02 15.61 4.32
N GLU A 155 -18.83 16.06 5.27
CA GLU A 155 -18.48 16.15 6.69
C GLU A 155 -18.33 14.77 7.35
N GLN A 156 -18.97 13.74 6.81
CA GLN A 156 -18.87 12.37 7.30
C GLN A 156 -17.65 11.64 6.74
N MET A 157 -17.04 12.16 5.67
CA MET A 157 -15.95 11.48 4.97
C MET A 157 -14.59 11.94 5.47
N VAL A 158 -13.72 10.99 5.80
CA VAL A 158 -12.32 11.22 6.20
C VAL A 158 -11.41 10.53 5.21
N ILE A 159 -10.44 11.27 4.68
CA ILE A 159 -9.44 10.77 3.72
C ILE A 159 -8.18 10.37 4.48
N GLY A 160 -7.62 9.21 4.13
CA GLY A 160 -6.37 8.71 4.69
C GLY A 160 -5.49 8.03 3.65
N SER A 161 -4.27 7.66 4.04
CA SER A 161 -3.31 7.03 3.14
C SER A 161 -3.65 5.56 2.82
N ASN A 162 -4.35 4.88 3.70
CA ASN A 162 -4.82 3.50 3.56
C ASN A 162 -5.84 3.17 4.66
N TYR A 163 -6.46 1.99 4.57
CA TYR A 163 -7.44 1.56 5.58
C TYR A 163 -6.83 1.42 6.99
N GLN A 164 -5.58 0.99 7.11
CA GLN A 164 -4.92 0.83 8.41
C GLN A 164 -4.73 2.17 9.13
N SER A 165 -4.30 3.23 8.43
CA SER A 165 -4.18 4.57 9.01
C SER A 165 -5.55 5.13 9.43
N LEU A 166 -6.58 4.88 8.64
CA LEU A 166 -7.95 5.25 8.97
C LEU A 166 -8.48 4.47 10.17
N LEU A 167 -8.14 3.19 10.27
CA LEU A 167 -8.52 2.35 11.41
C LEU A 167 -7.81 2.80 12.70
N TYR A 168 -6.54 3.23 12.63
CA TYR A 168 -5.85 3.86 13.77
C TYR A 168 -6.57 5.12 14.24
N ILE A 169 -6.95 6.01 13.32
CA ILE A 169 -7.74 7.20 13.63
C ILE A 169 -9.05 6.82 14.30
N PHE A 170 -9.76 5.84 13.73
CA PHE A 170 -11.05 5.39 14.26
C PHE A 170 -10.93 4.78 15.66
N CYS A 171 -9.93 3.92 15.89
CA CYS A 171 -9.65 3.32 17.20
C CYS A 171 -9.31 4.36 18.27
N GLY A 172 -8.72 5.51 17.89
CA GLY A 172 -8.50 6.65 18.79
C GLY A 172 -9.78 7.32 19.31
N MET A 173 -10.92 7.09 18.64
CA MET A 173 -12.23 7.63 19.03
C MET A 173 -13.12 6.60 19.76
N LEU A 174 -12.71 5.31 19.76
CA LEU A 174 -13.44 4.25 20.46
C LEU A 174 -13.18 4.25 21.96
N ASP A 175 -14.21 3.92 22.74
CA ASP A 175 -14.05 3.64 24.16
C ASP A 175 -13.26 2.33 24.34
N LYS A 176 -12.25 2.36 25.18
CA LYS A 176 -11.34 1.23 25.46
C LYS A 176 -12.03 0.03 26.11
N SER A 177 -13.18 0.22 26.73
CA SER A 177 -13.99 -0.85 27.33
C SER A 177 -14.70 -1.72 26.30
N LYS A 178 -14.77 -1.29 25.04
CA LYS A 178 -15.49 -1.98 23.98
C LYS A 178 -14.81 -3.29 23.57
N VAL A 179 -15.61 -4.35 23.42
CA VAL A 179 -15.20 -5.66 22.93
C VAL A 179 -15.26 -5.67 21.40
N ILE A 180 -14.13 -6.01 20.77
CA ILE A 180 -13.99 -6.04 19.32
C ILE A 180 -14.15 -7.47 18.80
N GLY A 181 -15.11 -7.71 17.93
CA GLY A 181 -15.28 -8.96 17.21
C GLY A 181 -14.53 -8.95 15.87
N LEU A 182 -13.68 -9.93 15.66
CA LEU A 182 -12.96 -10.13 14.42
C LEU A 182 -13.30 -11.50 13.82
N SER A 183 -13.50 -11.56 12.50
CA SER A 183 -13.50 -12.85 11.81
C SER A 183 -12.16 -13.57 12.03
N THR A 184 -12.18 -14.89 12.21
CA THR A 184 -10.96 -15.73 12.29
C THR A 184 -10.06 -15.58 11.05
N LEU A 185 -10.58 -15.02 9.97
CA LEU A 185 -9.90 -14.80 8.68
C LEU A 185 -9.52 -13.35 8.43
N VAL A 186 -9.65 -12.50 9.45
CA VAL A 186 -9.30 -11.09 9.32
C VAL A 186 -7.84 -10.89 8.95
N ASP A 187 -7.56 -9.84 8.18
CA ASP A 187 -6.20 -9.41 7.88
C ASP A 187 -5.44 -9.14 9.19
N ASN A 188 -4.23 -9.68 9.27
CA ASN A 188 -3.36 -9.50 10.42
C ASN A 188 -3.08 -8.03 10.74
N GLN A 189 -3.07 -7.16 9.73
CA GLN A 189 -2.87 -5.71 9.94
C GLN A 189 -4.03 -5.08 10.73
N ALA A 190 -5.29 -5.38 10.40
CA ALA A 190 -6.44 -4.89 11.16
C ALA A 190 -6.42 -5.39 12.61
N LYS A 191 -6.14 -6.69 12.79
CA LYS A 191 -5.96 -7.30 14.12
C LYS A 191 -4.92 -6.56 14.95
N GLN A 192 -3.73 -6.29 14.38
CA GLN A 192 -2.65 -5.61 15.10
C GLN A 192 -3.02 -4.17 15.50
N VAL A 193 -3.82 -3.45 14.71
CA VAL A 193 -4.33 -2.13 15.10
C VAL A 193 -5.15 -2.21 16.39
N PHE A 194 -6.14 -3.11 16.48
CA PHE A 194 -6.96 -3.25 17.68
C PHE A 194 -6.14 -3.67 18.91
N LEU A 195 -5.23 -4.63 18.75
CA LEU A 195 -4.34 -5.08 19.82
C LEU A 195 -3.39 -3.97 20.30
N SER A 196 -2.85 -3.14 19.39
CA SER A 196 -1.96 -2.02 19.75
C SER A 196 -2.66 -0.93 20.57
N TYR A 197 -3.98 -0.79 20.40
CA TYR A 197 -4.80 0.09 21.24
C TYR A 197 -5.21 -0.52 22.57
N GLY A 198 -4.94 -1.82 22.79
CA GLY A 198 -5.27 -2.55 24.02
C GLY A 198 -6.75 -2.95 24.12
N PHE A 199 -7.47 -3.06 23.01
CA PHE A 199 -8.83 -3.58 23.00
C PHE A 199 -8.87 -5.07 23.31
N HIS A 200 -9.94 -5.50 24.00
CA HIS A 200 -10.28 -6.91 24.09
C HIS A 200 -10.84 -7.41 22.75
N VAL A 201 -10.26 -8.50 22.22
CA VAL A 201 -10.59 -9.04 20.90
C VAL A 201 -11.15 -10.43 21.01
N GLU A 202 -12.36 -10.64 20.48
CA GLU A 202 -13.03 -11.93 20.34
C GLU A 202 -13.01 -12.40 18.89
N TYR A 203 -12.74 -13.70 18.69
CA TYR A 203 -12.70 -14.31 17.36
C TYR A 203 -14.01 -15.00 17.02
N LEU A 204 -14.61 -14.56 15.91
CA LEU A 204 -15.92 -14.98 15.46
C LEU A 204 -15.78 -16.03 14.34
N ASN A 205 -16.48 -17.16 14.50
CA ASN A 205 -16.50 -18.19 13.47
C ASN A 205 -17.43 -17.78 12.32
N GLN A 206 -16.97 -17.92 11.08
CA GLN A 206 -17.74 -17.54 9.90
C GLN A 206 -19.11 -18.24 9.79
N ASN A 207 -19.26 -19.48 10.28
CA ASN A 207 -20.49 -20.25 10.19
C ASN A 207 -21.52 -19.90 11.28
N SER A 208 -21.08 -19.28 12.37
CA SER A 208 -21.91 -18.81 13.49
C SER A 208 -21.75 -17.32 13.78
N PHE A 209 -21.30 -16.56 12.78
CA PHE A 209 -20.78 -15.20 12.92
C PHE A 209 -21.71 -14.29 13.75
N VAL A 210 -22.97 -14.17 13.35
CA VAL A 210 -23.95 -13.31 14.04
C VAL A 210 -24.30 -13.84 15.43
N ARG A 211 -24.41 -15.17 15.58
CA ARG A 211 -24.64 -15.80 16.90
C ARG A 211 -23.47 -15.59 17.85
N ASP A 212 -22.23 -15.65 17.34
CA ASP A 212 -21.05 -15.42 18.18
C ASP A 212 -20.95 -13.97 18.64
N ILE A 213 -21.33 -12.99 17.82
CA ILE A 213 -21.43 -11.57 18.20
C ILE A 213 -22.31 -11.41 19.44
N GLN A 214 -23.50 -12.03 19.44
CA GLN A 214 -24.45 -11.96 20.56
C GLN A 214 -23.96 -12.73 21.80
N ARG A 215 -23.46 -13.96 21.60
CA ARG A 215 -22.99 -14.85 22.67
C ARG A 215 -21.79 -14.27 23.44
N LEU A 216 -20.87 -13.59 22.72
CA LEU A 216 -19.63 -13.02 23.27
C LEU A 216 -19.78 -11.56 23.68
N ASN A 217 -21.00 -10.99 23.59
CA ASN A 217 -21.30 -9.60 23.91
C ASN A 217 -20.36 -8.62 23.19
N VAL A 218 -20.17 -8.80 21.87
CA VAL A 218 -19.33 -7.95 21.05
C VAL A 218 -20.00 -6.60 20.83
N ASP A 219 -19.28 -5.51 21.08
CA ASP A 219 -19.77 -4.14 20.88
C ASP A 219 -19.49 -3.62 19.48
N VAL A 220 -18.33 -3.98 18.94
CA VAL A 220 -17.84 -3.50 17.63
C VAL A 220 -17.37 -4.70 16.82
N VAL A 221 -17.88 -4.86 15.62
CA VAL A 221 -17.43 -5.93 14.71
C VAL A 221 -16.71 -5.34 13.50
N TYR A 222 -15.47 -5.78 13.27
CA TYR A 222 -14.76 -5.49 12.02
C TYR A 222 -14.95 -6.64 11.05
N VAL A 223 -15.41 -6.35 9.86
CA VAL A 223 -15.70 -7.36 8.84
C VAL A 223 -15.32 -6.90 7.44
N ASN A 224 -14.57 -7.76 6.74
CA ASN A 224 -14.38 -7.61 5.29
C ASN A 224 -15.53 -8.30 4.57
N THR A 225 -16.42 -7.51 3.96
CA THR A 225 -17.64 -8.03 3.34
C THR A 225 -17.40 -8.63 1.96
N THR A 226 -16.29 -8.33 1.32
CA THR A 226 -15.91 -8.83 0.00
C THR A 226 -15.04 -10.08 0.06
N CYS A 227 -14.41 -10.35 1.22
CA CYS A 227 -13.58 -11.52 1.49
C CYS A 227 -13.91 -12.10 2.86
N PHE A 228 -15.07 -12.74 2.99
CA PHE A 228 -15.62 -13.15 4.29
C PHE A 228 -15.36 -14.61 4.64
N THR A 229 -15.42 -15.54 3.67
CA THR A 229 -15.25 -16.97 3.91
C THR A 229 -13.80 -17.44 3.85
N SER A 230 -13.50 -18.65 4.36
CA SER A 230 -12.19 -19.31 4.24
C SER A 230 -11.73 -19.44 2.77
N ASP A 231 -12.70 -19.59 1.88
CA ASP A 231 -12.47 -19.66 0.44
C ASP A 231 -12.42 -18.27 -0.23
N ARG A 232 -12.31 -17.20 0.59
CA ARG A 232 -12.23 -15.81 0.15
C ARG A 232 -13.43 -15.36 -0.70
N GLN A 233 -14.60 -15.92 -0.41
CA GLN A 233 -15.86 -15.51 -1.02
C GLN A 233 -16.47 -14.35 -0.24
N SER A 234 -17.27 -13.54 -0.92
CA SER A 234 -17.97 -12.42 -0.31
C SER A 234 -19.09 -12.92 0.63
N MET A 235 -19.38 -12.11 1.65
CA MET A 235 -20.48 -12.36 2.60
C MET A 235 -21.80 -12.55 1.88
N SER A 236 -22.60 -13.54 2.29
CA SER A 236 -23.93 -13.81 1.73
C SER A 236 -24.92 -12.70 2.11
N GLU A 237 -25.95 -12.48 1.29
CA GLU A 237 -27.00 -11.49 1.60
C GLU A 237 -27.72 -11.81 2.92
N ARG A 238 -27.96 -13.08 3.22
CA ARG A 238 -28.54 -13.48 4.48
C ARG A 238 -27.73 -13.00 5.68
N VAL A 239 -26.41 -13.25 5.69
CA VAL A 239 -25.53 -12.81 6.81
C VAL A 239 -25.46 -11.29 6.88
N ARG A 240 -25.50 -10.59 5.73
CA ARG A 240 -25.57 -9.12 5.67
C ARG A 240 -26.83 -8.59 6.33
N GLU A 241 -27.99 -9.18 6.05
CA GLU A 241 -29.27 -8.79 6.63
C GLU A 241 -29.34 -9.09 8.14
N GLU A 242 -28.89 -10.26 8.55
CA GLU A 242 -28.79 -10.63 9.95
C GLU A 242 -27.85 -9.66 10.71
N LEU A 243 -26.71 -9.28 10.12
CA LEU A 243 -25.73 -8.39 10.76
C LEU A 243 -26.27 -6.96 10.92
N VAL A 244 -26.88 -6.38 9.90
CA VAL A 244 -27.42 -5.01 9.98
C VAL A 244 -28.67 -4.91 10.86
N SER A 245 -29.31 -6.03 11.22
CA SER A 245 -30.42 -6.06 12.18
C SER A 245 -29.98 -5.95 13.66
N LEU A 246 -28.67 -6.02 13.93
CA LEU A 246 -28.14 -5.86 15.29
C LEU A 246 -28.10 -4.38 15.69
N GLU A 247 -29.02 -3.94 16.52
CA GLU A 247 -29.17 -2.52 16.90
C GLU A 247 -28.04 -1.97 17.77
N ASN A 248 -27.44 -2.83 18.62
CA ASN A 248 -26.45 -2.41 19.63
C ASN A 248 -25.01 -2.71 19.25
N VAL A 249 -24.76 -3.10 18.02
CA VAL A 249 -23.41 -3.45 17.50
C VAL A 249 -22.98 -2.43 16.46
N LEU A 250 -21.81 -1.85 16.68
CA LEU A 250 -21.18 -1.01 15.67
C LEU A 250 -20.46 -1.88 14.65
N ILE A 251 -20.74 -1.69 13.38
CA ILE A 251 -20.14 -2.45 12.28
C ILE A 251 -19.07 -1.59 11.61
N LEU A 252 -17.85 -2.11 11.53
CA LEU A 252 -16.77 -1.55 10.72
C LEU A 252 -16.68 -2.37 9.42
N GLU A 253 -17.29 -1.85 8.37
CA GLU A 253 -17.32 -2.51 7.05
C GLU A 253 -16.06 -2.17 6.26
N ASP A 254 -15.21 -3.15 6.03
CA ASP A 254 -14.11 -3.07 5.06
C ASP A 254 -14.62 -3.59 3.71
N ASP A 255 -14.85 -2.66 2.78
CA ASP A 255 -15.36 -2.95 1.44
C ASP A 255 -14.22 -2.92 0.41
N TYR A 256 -13.26 -3.79 0.61
CA TYR A 256 -12.06 -3.88 -0.22
C TYR A 256 -12.38 -4.36 -1.64
N ASN A 257 -12.12 -3.50 -2.64
CA ASN A 257 -12.39 -3.77 -4.06
C ASN A 257 -13.86 -4.12 -4.39
N GLY A 258 -14.83 -3.68 -3.58
CA GLY A 258 -16.24 -4.00 -3.80
C GLY A 258 -16.84 -3.49 -5.12
N GLU A 259 -16.14 -2.57 -5.79
CA GLU A 259 -16.50 -2.06 -7.13
C GLU A 259 -15.99 -2.96 -8.28
N LEU A 260 -14.96 -3.79 -8.03
CA LEU A 260 -14.37 -4.69 -9.04
C LEU A 260 -15.15 -6.02 -9.11
N VAL A 261 -16.35 -5.98 -9.64
CA VAL A 261 -17.19 -7.16 -9.85
C VAL A 261 -17.23 -7.50 -11.33
N TYR A 262 -16.62 -8.61 -11.72
CA TYR A 262 -16.48 -9.05 -13.12
C TYR A 262 -16.99 -10.48 -13.39
N ALA A 263 -17.17 -11.29 -12.36
CA ALA A 263 -17.64 -12.67 -12.45
C ALA A 263 -18.96 -12.93 -11.68
N SER A 264 -19.27 -12.13 -10.66
CA SER A 264 -20.46 -12.26 -9.83
C SER A 264 -21.41 -11.06 -9.95
N LYS A 265 -22.41 -10.96 -9.06
CA LYS A 265 -23.29 -9.78 -8.95
C LYS A 265 -22.79 -8.84 -7.88
N ILE A 266 -22.88 -7.53 -8.13
CA ILE A 266 -22.59 -6.49 -7.14
C ILE A 266 -23.50 -6.69 -5.92
N LYS A 267 -22.90 -6.72 -4.74
CA LYS A 267 -23.62 -6.81 -3.47
C LYS A 267 -23.72 -5.44 -2.82
N THR A 268 -24.82 -5.20 -2.15
CA THR A 268 -25.10 -3.93 -1.47
C THR A 268 -24.20 -3.77 -0.26
N SER A 269 -23.63 -2.59 -0.05
CA SER A 269 -22.87 -2.27 1.16
C SER A 269 -23.75 -2.32 2.42
N LEU A 270 -23.21 -2.73 3.57
CA LEU A 270 -23.90 -2.67 4.86
C LEU A 270 -24.20 -1.21 5.24
N CYS A 271 -23.28 -0.29 4.93
CA CYS A 271 -23.42 1.14 5.18
C CYS A 271 -24.63 1.76 4.47
N SER A 272 -25.06 1.20 3.32
CA SER A 272 -26.28 1.67 2.65
C SER A 272 -27.58 1.20 3.32
N LYS A 273 -27.49 0.20 4.23
CA LYS A 273 -28.64 -0.43 4.90
C LYS A 273 -28.80 -0.03 6.37
N SER A 274 -27.71 0.43 7.03
CA SER A 274 -27.74 0.73 8.47
C SER A 274 -26.89 1.96 8.81
N LYS A 275 -27.37 2.74 9.79
CA LYS A 275 -26.65 3.90 10.36
C LYS A 275 -25.57 3.50 11.36
N ASN A 276 -25.58 2.26 11.84
CA ASN A 276 -24.58 1.73 12.78
C ASN A 276 -23.37 1.13 12.06
N VAL A 277 -23.06 1.65 10.87
CA VAL A 277 -21.93 1.19 10.06
C VAL A 277 -20.95 2.34 9.85
N ILE A 278 -19.68 2.05 10.07
CA ILE A 278 -18.54 2.86 9.61
C ILE A 278 -17.97 2.15 8.39
N TYR A 279 -17.87 2.85 7.29
CA TYR A 279 -17.42 2.26 6.02
C TYR A 279 -15.97 2.63 5.72
N PHE A 280 -15.19 1.64 5.28
CA PHE A 280 -13.79 1.81 4.86
C PHE A 280 -13.60 1.31 3.43
N SER A 281 -12.85 2.05 2.62
CA SER A 281 -12.43 1.63 1.30
C SER A 281 -11.12 2.31 0.88
N SER A 282 -10.48 1.81 -0.17
CA SER A 282 -9.25 2.40 -0.69
C SER A 282 -9.10 2.19 -2.21
N PHE A 283 -8.32 3.08 -2.84
CA PHE A 283 -8.04 3.04 -4.28
C PHE A 283 -6.72 2.35 -4.64
N SER A 284 -6.03 1.74 -3.67
CA SER A 284 -4.69 1.17 -3.88
C SER A 284 -4.65 0.06 -4.95
N ARG A 285 -5.73 -0.70 -5.13
CA ARG A 285 -5.84 -1.72 -6.18
C ARG A 285 -6.73 -1.31 -7.35
N LEU A 286 -7.61 -0.35 -7.12
CA LEU A 286 -8.46 0.19 -8.16
C LEU A 286 -7.69 1.08 -9.14
N LEU A 287 -6.60 1.69 -8.67
CA LEU A 287 -5.73 2.57 -9.47
C LEU A 287 -4.29 2.08 -9.44
N LEU A 288 -3.49 2.59 -8.51
CA LEU A 288 -2.08 2.21 -8.32
C LEU A 288 -1.80 2.04 -6.82
N PRO A 289 -1.02 1.03 -6.40
CA PRO A 289 -0.62 0.85 -5.00
C PRO A 289 0.18 2.04 -4.44
N SER A 290 0.89 2.78 -5.31
CA SER A 290 1.63 3.98 -4.96
C SER A 290 0.74 5.20 -4.69
N LEU A 291 -0.48 5.24 -5.24
CA LEU A 291 -1.48 6.26 -4.93
C LEU A 291 -2.13 5.92 -3.59
N ARG A 292 -1.62 6.56 -2.54
CA ARG A 292 -1.99 6.27 -1.16
C ARG A 292 -3.23 7.05 -0.74
N ILE A 293 -4.39 6.70 -1.31
CA ILE A 293 -5.69 7.29 -0.97
C ILE A 293 -6.68 6.20 -0.59
N GLY A 294 -7.14 6.27 0.65
CA GLY A 294 -8.30 5.56 1.19
C GLY A 294 -9.26 6.54 1.82
N TYR A 295 -10.43 6.09 2.19
CA TYR A 295 -11.42 6.90 2.88
C TYR A 295 -12.27 6.07 3.83
N MET A 296 -12.79 6.72 4.88
CA MET A 296 -13.84 6.18 5.73
C MET A 296 -15.04 7.12 5.77
N ILE A 297 -16.22 6.54 5.94
CA ILE A 297 -17.47 7.28 6.11
C ILE A 297 -17.94 7.04 7.53
N LEU A 298 -17.98 8.10 8.32
CA LEU A 298 -18.41 8.11 9.71
C LEU A 298 -19.94 8.30 9.81
N ASN A 299 -20.54 7.68 10.80
CA ASN A 299 -21.89 8.03 11.19
C ASN A 299 -21.90 9.36 12.00
N GLU A 300 -23.06 9.87 12.35
CA GLU A 300 -23.19 11.16 13.03
C GLU A 300 -22.48 11.23 14.40
N GLU A 301 -22.49 10.11 15.14
CA GLU A 301 -21.81 10.04 16.44
C GLU A 301 -20.30 10.20 16.28
N TYR A 302 -19.70 9.40 15.42
CA TYR A 302 -18.24 9.42 15.21
C TYR A 302 -17.77 10.64 14.41
N MET A 303 -18.63 11.24 13.58
CA MET A 303 -18.35 12.54 12.98
C MET A 303 -18.17 13.63 14.05
N ARG A 304 -19.04 13.66 15.06
CA ARG A 304 -18.90 14.59 16.19
C ARG A 304 -17.63 14.31 17.02
N LYS A 305 -17.32 13.06 17.29
CA LYS A 305 -16.10 12.66 17.99
C LYS A 305 -14.84 13.06 17.20
N TYR A 306 -14.84 12.84 15.89
CA TYR A 306 -13.74 13.24 15.00
C TYR A 306 -13.52 14.76 15.04
N SER A 307 -14.59 15.54 14.94
CA SER A 307 -14.53 17.02 14.96
C SER A 307 -14.04 17.59 16.29
N ALA A 308 -14.26 16.86 17.39
CA ALA A 308 -13.77 17.21 18.72
C ALA A 308 -12.34 16.76 18.99
N SER A 309 -11.78 15.89 18.12
CA SER A 309 -10.43 15.34 18.25
C SER A 309 -9.45 16.11 17.36
N TYR A 310 -8.18 16.14 17.79
CA TYR A 310 -7.13 16.78 17.00
C TYR A 310 -6.38 15.72 16.15
N PHE A 311 -6.73 15.62 14.88
CA PHE A 311 -6.04 14.79 13.89
C PHE A 311 -5.38 15.66 12.83
N GLY A 312 -4.20 15.25 12.36
CA GLY A 312 -3.53 15.87 11.21
C GLY A 312 -3.89 15.20 9.88
N PRO A 313 -3.57 15.83 8.75
CA PRO A 313 -3.72 15.21 7.43
C PRO A 313 -2.77 14.01 7.30
N THR A 314 -3.27 12.89 6.79
CA THR A 314 -2.53 11.62 6.70
C THR A 314 -2.14 11.24 5.27
N THR A 315 -2.49 12.06 4.29
CA THR A 315 -2.15 11.84 2.87
C THR A 315 -1.88 13.17 2.15
N SER A 316 -1.18 13.08 1.04
CA SER A 316 -0.70 14.22 0.26
C SER A 316 -1.85 15.08 -0.29
N LYS A 317 -1.83 16.38 0.00
CA LYS A 317 -2.75 17.35 -0.61
C LYS A 317 -2.66 17.36 -2.13
N ILE A 318 -1.46 17.26 -2.67
CA ILE A 318 -1.20 17.28 -4.11
C ILE A 318 -1.94 16.13 -4.80
N GLU A 319 -1.82 14.93 -4.26
CA GLU A 319 -2.51 13.75 -4.77
C GLU A 319 -4.02 13.87 -4.64
N GLN A 320 -4.51 14.39 -3.51
CA GLN A 320 -5.94 14.58 -3.30
C GLN A 320 -6.55 15.54 -4.32
N VAL A 321 -5.90 16.67 -4.61
CA VAL A 321 -6.39 17.66 -5.59
C VAL A 321 -6.33 17.09 -7.01
N ALA A 322 -5.24 16.42 -7.40
CA ALA A 322 -5.13 15.77 -8.69
C ALA A 322 -6.21 14.67 -8.86
N PHE A 323 -6.44 13.88 -7.82
CA PHE A 323 -7.44 12.82 -7.84
C PHE A 323 -8.88 13.37 -7.90
N THR A 324 -9.14 14.53 -7.26
CA THR A 324 -10.42 15.22 -7.40
C THR A 324 -10.75 15.51 -8.86
N GLN A 325 -9.80 16.07 -9.61
CA GLN A 325 -9.99 16.35 -11.04
C GLN A 325 -10.20 15.06 -11.85
N TYR A 326 -9.43 14.02 -11.54
CA TYR A 326 -9.56 12.71 -12.17
C TYR A 326 -10.96 12.09 -12.01
N ILE A 327 -11.57 12.27 -10.81
CA ILE A 327 -12.95 11.83 -10.54
C ILE A 327 -13.96 12.72 -11.28
N VAL A 328 -13.84 14.04 -11.11
CA VAL A 328 -14.82 15.02 -11.65
C VAL A 328 -14.89 14.95 -13.16
N ASP A 329 -13.77 14.79 -13.85
CA ASP A 329 -13.71 14.66 -15.31
C ASP A 329 -14.11 13.25 -15.80
N GLY A 330 -14.54 12.34 -14.90
CA GLY A 330 -15.09 11.03 -15.22
C GLY A 330 -14.06 9.95 -15.56
N TYR A 331 -12.76 10.23 -15.39
CA TYR A 331 -11.71 9.26 -15.72
C TYR A 331 -11.68 8.07 -14.76
N LEU A 332 -12.04 8.24 -13.48
CA LEU A 332 -12.17 7.13 -12.54
C LEU A 332 -13.20 6.11 -13.02
N GLN A 333 -14.39 6.58 -13.42
CA GLN A 333 -15.45 5.70 -13.90
C GLN A 333 -15.10 4.99 -15.21
N LYS A 334 -14.41 5.70 -16.12
CA LYS A 334 -13.89 5.13 -17.36
C LYS A 334 -12.88 4.03 -17.07
N HIS A 335 -11.96 4.28 -16.15
CA HIS A 335 -10.93 3.33 -15.71
C HIS A 335 -11.53 2.07 -15.10
N LEU A 336 -12.46 2.20 -14.15
CA LEU A 336 -13.14 1.06 -13.53
C LEU A 336 -13.86 0.17 -14.56
N ARG A 337 -14.58 0.77 -15.51
CA ARG A 337 -15.23 0.00 -16.59
C ARG A 337 -14.22 -0.75 -17.46
N LYS A 338 -13.05 -0.14 -17.74
CA LYS A 338 -11.95 -0.80 -18.45
C LYS A 338 -11.42 -1.98 -17.66
N LEU A 339 -11.13 -1.81 -16.35
CA LEU A 339 -10.65 -2.87 -15.47
C LEU A 339 -11.62 -4.05 -15.37
N VAL A 340 -12.90 -3.79 -15.14
CA VAL A 340 -13.92 -4.84 -15.05
C VAL A 340 -13.95 -5.69 -16.33
N ARG A 341 -13.88 -5.05 -17.50
CA ARG A 341 -13.83 -5.77 -18.79
C ARG A 341 -12.55 -6.58 -18.94
N GLU A 342 -11.39 -5.97 -18.65
CA GLU A 342 -10.08 -6.62 -18.73
C GLU A 342 -10.00 -7.83 -17.79
N TYR A 343 -10.44 -7.67 -16.53
CA TYR A 343 -10.42 -8.76 -15.56
C TYR A 343 -11.41 -9.87 -15.88
N LYS A 344 -12.56 -9.53 -16.49
CA LYS A 344 -13.49 -10.53 -17.01
C LYS A 344 -12.85 -11.40 -18.08
N GLU A 345 -12.09 -10.82 -18.99
CA GLU A 345 -11.38 -11.57 -20.04
C GLU A 345 -10.22 -12.38 -19.48
N LYS A 346 -9.41 -11.78 -18.61
CA LYS A 346 -8.24 -12.44 -18.03
C LYS A 346 -8.60 -13.62 -17.13
N HIS A 347 -9.65 -13.49 -16.30
CA HIS A 347 -10.07 -14.59 -15.44
C HIS A 347 -10.59 -15.79 -16.24
N LEU A 348 -11.37 -15.56 -17.32
CA LEU A 348 -11.85 -16.64 -18.18
C LEU A 348 -10.68 -17.33 -18.89
N TYR A 349 -9.70 -16.56 -19.34
CA TYR A 349 -8.50 -17.08 -19.98
C TYR A 349 -7.65 -17.91 -19.02
N LEU A 350 -7.34 -17.40 -17.83
CA LEU A 350 -6.62 -18.16 -16.83
C LEU A 350 -7.37 -19.43 -16.41
N LYS A 351 -8.68 -19.37 -16.27
CA LYS A 351 -9.53 -20.54 -16.02
C LYS A 351 -9.31 -21.62 -17.09
N GLN A 352 -9.41 -21.24 -18.36
CA GLN A 352 -9.17 -22.15 -19.48
C GLN A 352 -7.78 -22.78 -19.44
N LEU A 353 -6.73 -22.01 -19.12
CA LEU A 353 -5.37 -22.52 -19.00
C LEU A 353 -5.22 -23.51 -17.86
N ILE A 354 -5.84 -23.24 -16.68
CA ILE A 354 -5.84 -24.18 -15.55
C ILE A 354 -6.55 -25.49 -15.95
N ASP A 355 -7.72 -25.40 -16.56
CA ASP A 355 -8.48 -26.58 -16.99
C ASP A 355 -7.70 -27.42 -18.02
N THR A 356 -6.93 -26.77 -18.92
CA THR A 356 -6.20 -27.45 -20.01
C THR A 356 -4.88 -28.03 -19.56
N HIS A 357 -4.09 -27.33 -18.74
CA HIS A 357 -2.70 -27.66 -18.46
C HIS A 357 -2.46 -28.26 -17.08
N ILE A 358 -3.32 -27.92 -16.10
CA ILE A 358 -3.19 -28.36 -14.70
C ILE A 358 -4.24 -29.40 -14.36
N GLY A 359 -5.52 -29.14 -14.64
CA GLY A 359 -6.62 -30.10 -14.45
C GLY A 359 -6.95 -30.39 -12.97
N CYS A 360 -6.70 -29.43 -12.05
CA CYS A 360 -7.02 -29.55 -10.63
C CYS A 360 -8.32 -28.82 -10.28
N SER A 361 -8.86 -29.06 -9.06
CA SER A 361 -9.95 -28.25 -8.53
C SER A 361 -9.47 -26.89 -8.07
N TYR A 362 -10.30 -25.84 -8.23
CA TYR A 362 -9.95 -24.47 -7.88
C TYR A 362 -11.17 -23.66 -7.44
N ILE A 363 -10.90 -22.52 -6.79
CA ILE A 363 -11.90 -21.53 -6.36
C ILE A 363 -11.48 -20.16 -6.85
N LEU A 364 -12.39 -19.41 -7.48
CA LEU A 364 -12.15 -18.02 -7.85
C LEU A 364 -12.33 -17.12 -6.62
N ALA A 365 -11.28 -16.42 -6.21
CA ALA A 365 -11.34 -15.32 -5.26
C ALA A 365 -11.41 -13.99 -6.03
N GLU A 366 -12.62 -13.58 -6.39
CA GLU A 366 -12.87 -12.44 -7.29
C GLU A 366 -12.20 -11.15 -6.81
N THR A 367 -12.36 -10.81 -5.54
CA THR A 367 -11.78 -9.61 -4.92
C THR A 367 -10.24 -9.55 -4.97
N TYR A 368 -9.59 -10.71 -5.03
CA TYR A 368 -8.14 -10.85 -5.14
C TYR A 368 -7.64 -11.03 -6.57
N MET A 369 -8.55 -11.07 -7.55
CA MET A 369 -8.22 -11.32 -8.97
C MET A 369 -7.36 -12.58 -9.14
N ALA A 370 -7.74 -13.67 -8.44
CA ALA A 370 -6.93 -14.88 -8.36
C ALA A 370 -7.78 -16.15 -8.30
N TYR A 371 -7.20 -17.25 -8.76
CA TYR A 371 -7.67 -18.61 -8.51
C TYR A 371 -6.83 -19.26 -7.42
N TRP A 372 -7.50 -19.95 -6.49
CA TRP A 372 -6.88 -20.80 -5.48
C TRP A 372 -7.00 -22.25 -5.92
N LEU A 373 -5.88 -22.89 -6.20
CA LEU A 373 -5.78 -24.25 -6.70
C LEU A 373 -5.56 -25.21 -5.54
N ASN A 374 -6.24 -26.35 -5.58
CA ASN A 374 -6.01 -27.49 -4.69
C ASN A 374 -5.04 -28.44 -5.42
N LEU A 375 -3.75 -28.32 -5.13
CA LEU A 375 -2.72 -29.23 -5.62
C LEU A 375 -2.35 -30.22 -4.52
N ASP A 376 -2.18 -31.48 -4.87
CA ASP A 376 -1.71 -32.52 -3.94
C ASP A 376 -0.18 -32.48 -3.85
N VAL A 377 0.34 -31.47 -3.16
CA VAL A 377 1.79 -31.22 -3.00
C VAL A 377 2.09 -30.61 -1.63
N ASP A 378 3.35 -30.75 -1.18
CA ASP A 378 3.87 -29.87 -0.13
C ASP A 378 4.01 -28.44 -0.71
N VAL A 379 3.07 -27.59 -0.33
CA VAL A 379 2.97 -26.21 -0.89
C VAL A 379 4.20 -25.35 -0.59
N SER A 380 4.92 -25.62 0.51
CA SER A 380 6.13 -24.87 0.86
C SER A 380 7.27 -25.25 -0.07
N ARG A 381 7.49 -26.53 -0.24
CA ARG A 381 8.50 -27.07 -1.19
C ARG A 381 8.17 -26.68 -2.62
N PHE A 382 6.89 -26.75 -3.00
CA PHE A 382 6.42 -26.35 -4.33
C PHE A 382 6.70 -24.87 -4.62
N ARG A 383 6.43 -23.98 -3.64
CA ARG A 383 6.76 -22.55 -3.77
C ARG A 383 8.25 -22.33 -4.01
N ASP A 384 9.10 -22.95 -3.20
CA ASP A 384 10.55 -22.76 -3.28
C ASP A 384 11.09 -23.26 -4.65
N LEU A 385 10.51 -24.34 -5.17
CA LEU A 385 10.83 -24.85 -6.51
C LEU A 385 10.34 -23.89 -7.61
N CYS A 386 9.12 -23.35 -7.49
CA CYS A 386 8.60 -22.33 -8.41
C CYS A 386 9.50 -21.09 -8.43
N GLU A 387 9.87 -20.56 -7.26
CA GLU A 387 10.75 -19.39 -7.16
C GLU A 387 12.13 -19.64 -7.79
N SER A 388 12.70 -20.84 -7.60
CA SER A 388 13.99 -21.22 -8.22
C SER A 388 13.93 -21.28 -9.74
N LYS A 389 12.74 -21.50 -10.30
CA LYS A 389 12.47 -21.56 -11.75
C LYS A 389 11.83 -20.29 -12.32
N GLY A 390 11.90 -19.18 -11.60
CA GLY A 390 11.42 -17.87 -12.04
C GLY A 390 9.92 -17.66 -11.97
N VAL A 391 9.17 -18.53 -11.26
CA VAL A 391 7.71 -18.42 -11.09
C VAL A 391 7.38 -18.02 -9.65
N ALA A 392 6.73 -16.86 -9.45
CA ALA A 392 6.26 -16.43 -8.16
C ALA A 392 4.76 -16.72 -7.99
N ILE A 393 4.40 -17.37 -6.88
CA ILE A 393 3.03 -17.75 -6.53
C ILE A 393 2.66 -17.28 -5.12
N SER A 394 1.37 -17.25 -4.81
CA SER A 394 0.89 -17.04 -3.44
C SER A 394 0.48 -18.35 -2.79
N ILE A 395 0.67 -18.47 -1.47
CA ILE A 395 0.19 -19.63 -0.69
C ILE A 395 -0.71 -19.15 0.44
N SER A 396 -1.84 -19.82 0.61
CA SER A 396 -2.74 -19.63 1.75
C SER A 396 -3.57 -20.88 2.00
N ASN A 397 -3.65 -21.29 3.26
CA ASN A 397 -4.46 -22.44 3.71
C ASN A 397 -4.20 -23.74 2.91
N GLY A 398 -2.93 -24.03 2.62
CA GLY A 398 -2.54 -25.22 1.84
C GLY A 398 -2.90 -25.18 0.36
N ARG A 399 -3.27 -24.01 -0.18
CA ARG A 399 -3.62 -23.81 -1.58
C ARG A 399 -2.62 -22.89 -2.29
N VAL A 400 -2.47 -23.09 -3.59
CA VAL A 400 -1.65 -22.26 -4.48
C VAL A 400 -2.53 -21.18 -5.14
N GLY A 401 -2.18 -19.92 -4.95
CA GLY A 401 -2.90 -18.78 -5.51
C GLY A 401 -2.23 -18.24 -6.78
N LEU A 402 -2.99 -18.15 -7.86
CA LEU A 402 -2.57 -17.59 -9.14
C LEU A 402 -3.39 -16.34 -9.46
N SER A 403 -2.77 -15.15 -9.37
CA SER A 403 -3.39 -13.89 -9.77
C SER A 403 -3.19 -13.62 -11.26
N PHE A 404 -4.23 -13.10 -11.91
CA PHE A 404 -4.20 -12.66 -13.31
C PHE A 404 -4.09 -11.14 -13.46
N ALA A 405 -4.02 -10.40 -12.35
CA ALA A 405 -4.14 -8.93 -12.38
C ALA A 405 -3.00 -8.27 -13.17
N SER A 406 -1.74 -8.63 -12.90
CA SER A 406 -0.54 -7.97 -13.44
C SER A 406 -0.02 -8.54 -14.76
N MET A 407 -0.52 -9.71 -15.19
CA MET A 407 0.04 -10.44 -16.32
C MET A 407 -0.70 -10.19 -17.63
N SER A 408 0.04 -10.18 -18.74
CA SER A 408 -0.55 -10.29 -20.09
C SER A 408 -1.02 -11.72 -20.36
N LYS A 409 -1.86 -11.92 -21.38
CA LYS A 409 -2.35 -13.26 -21.75
C LYS A 409 -1.20 -14.18 -22.18
N GLU A 410 -0.20 -13.64 -22.85
CA GLU A 410 1.00 -14.36 -23.31
C GLU A 410 1.80 -14.87 -22.11
N LEU A 411 2.13 -13.99 -21.17
CA LEU A 411 2.85 -14.36 -19.94
C LEU A 411 2.05 -15.34 -19.06
N MET A 412 0.71 -15.24 -19.05
CA MET A 412 -0.12 -16.21 -18.33
C MET A 412 -0.02 -17.60 -18.94
N LEU A 413 -0.03 -17.72 -20.27
CA LEU A 413 0.11 -19.01 -20.97
C LEU A 413 1.44 -19.69 -20.63
N ASP A 414 2.54 -18.97 -20.85
CA ASP A 414 3.88 -19.50 -20.63
C ASP A 414 4.10 -19.85 -19.15
N GLY A 415 3.64 -18.96 -18.24
CA GLY A 415 3.75 -19.17 -16.80
C GLY A 415 2.93 -20.36 -16.30
N VAL A 416 1.73 -20.60 -16.83
CA VAL A 416 0.89 -21.77 -16.44
C VAL A 416 1.48 -23.06 -16.99
N ILE A 417 2.02 -23.06 -18.21
CA ILE A 417 2.73 -24.23 -18.76
C ILE A 417 3.94 -24.55 -17.87
N ARG A 418 4.73 -23.54 -17.52
CA ARG A 418 5.89 -23.70 -16.63
C ARG A 418 5.49 -24.24 -15.26
N LEU A 419 4.39 -23.73 -14.69
CA LEU A 419 3.85 -24.20 -13.40
C LEU A 419 3.42 -25.68 -13.49
N ALA A 420 2.78 -26.07 -14.59
CA ALA A 420 2.35 -27.46 -14.80
C ALA A 420 3.53 -28.42 -14.94
N GLU A 421 4.65 -28.00 -15.57
CA GLU A 421 5.90 -28.76 -15.62
C GLU A 421 6.47 -28.95 -14.20
N ILE A 422 6.56 -27.87 -13.42
CA ILE A 422 7.07 -27.91 -12.04
C ILE A 422 6.22 -28.83 -11.16
N TRP A 423 4.90 -28.79 -11.34
CA TRP A 423 3.99 -29.65 -10.57
C TRP A 423 4.19 -31.13 -10.84
N LYS A 424 4.51 -31.52 -12.08
CA LYS A 424 4.80 -32.90 -12.45
C LYS A 424 6.13 -33.42 -11.87
N GLU A 425 7.02 -32.53 -11.44
CA GLU A 425 8.31 -32.87 -10.82
C GLU A 425 8.18 -33.03 -9.27
N CYS A 426 7.05 -32.66 -8.68
CA CYS A 426 6.76 -32.75 -7.25
C CYS A 426 6.02 -34.00 -6.89
#